data_ebaf348caa27bae2714e5c40fe44e8be
#
_entry.id   ebaf348caa27bae2714e5c40fe44e8be
#
_cell.length_a   1.000
_cell.length_b   1.000
_cell.length_c   1.000
_cell.angle_alpha   90.00
_cell.angle_beta   90.00
_cell.angle_gamma   90.00
#
_symmetry.space_group_name_H-M   'P 1'
#
loop_
_entity.id
_entity.type
_entity.pdbx_description
1 polymer ?
#
loop_
_entity_poly.entity_id
_entity_poly.type
_entity_poly.pdbx_seq_one_letter_code
_entity_poly.pdbx_strand_id
1 'polypeptide(L)'
;AKGFDGSRAAQYLRENGVDSALLNLGGNVQTVGCRPDGDPWKIAVKAPRGGTPMIVLSIQDQAMVTSGGYERYFEQDGNTYWHIMDPATGRPAESGLTSVTVVGDNGLACDGLSTALFVMGLEKSAALWQESDDFEAVFVTAEGDIYITAGLESNFALTEDHQDAVVRVIER
;
A
#
# COMPACT_ATOMS: atom_id res chain seq x y z
N ALA A 1 -5.85 -13.49 1.72
CA ALA A 1 -6.68 -13.89 2.87
C ALA A 1 -7.11 -12.66 3.67
N LYS A 2 -6.16 -11.82 4.11
CA LYS A 2 -6.45 -10.64 4.96
C LYS A 2 -7.37 -9.62 4.27
N GLY A 3 -7.19 -9.38 2.96
CA GLY A 3 -8.05 -8.47 2.20
C GLY A 3 -9.50 -8.94 2.15
N PHE A 4 -9.73 -10.24 1.99
CA PHE A 4 -11.08 -10.82 2.04
C PHE A 4 -11.68 -10.68 3.44
N ASP A 5 -10.95 -11.07 4.47
CA ASP A 5 -11.44 -11.02 5.87
C ASP A 5 -11.73 -9.59 6.30
N GLY A 6 -10.86 -8.62 5.96
CA GLY A 6 -11.03 -7.21 6.23
C GLY A 6 -12.27 -6.63 5.53
N SER A 7 -12.44 -6.91 4.23
CA SER A 7 -13.62 -6.46 3.46
C SER A 7 -14.91 -7.03 4.03
N ARG A 8 -14.93 -8.32 4.41
CA ARG A 8 -16.11 -8.94 5.02
C ARG A 8 -16.44 -8.36 6.38
N ALA A 9 -15.41 -8.10 7.20
CA ALA A 9 -15.58 -7.47 8.51
C ALA A 9 -16.09 -6.02 8.38
N ALA A 10 -15.53 -5.22 7.46
CA ALA A 10 -15.99 -3.87 7.19
C ALA A 10 -17.44 -3.84 6.70
N GLN A 11 -17.80 -4.76 5.80
CA GLN A 11 -19.19 -4.93 5.33
C GLN A 11 -20.13 -5.26 6.50
N TYR A 12 -19.77 -6.24 7.34
CA TYR A 12 -20.55 -6.62 8.50
C TYR A 12 -20.79 -5.45 9.46
N LEU A 13 -19.74 -4.64 9.70
CA LEU A 13 -19.86 -3.45 10.55
C LEU A 13 -20.87 -2.45 9.97
N ARG A 14 -20.78 -2.15 8.66
CA ARG A 14 -21.75 -1.25 7.98
C ARG A 14 -23.18 -1.76 8.08
N GLU A 15 -23.39 -3.05 7.82
CA GLU A 15 -24.71 -3.69 7.88
C GLU A 15 -25.32 -3.68 9.31
N ASN A 16 -24.48 -3.54 10.34
CA ASN A 16 -24.89 -3.44 11.74
C ASN A 16 -24.85 -2.01 12.30
N GLY A 17 -24.84 -0.99 11.44
CA GLY A 17 -24.99 0.41 11.81
C GLY A 17 -23.74 1.04 12.40
N VAL A 18 -22.56 0.51 12.09
CA VAL A 18 -21.28 1.14 12.44
C VAL A 18 -20.85 2.07 11.30
N ASP A 19 -20.85 3.38 11.57
CA ASP A 19 -20.55 4.42 10.59
C ASP A 19 -19.09 4.88 10.63
N SER A 20 -18.33 4.47 11.64
CA SER A 20 -16.93 4.87 11.83
C SER A 20 -16.13 3.71 12.43
N ALA A 21 -15.21 3.13 11.66
CA ALA A 21 -14.31 2.10 12.14
C ALA A 21 -13.01 2.04 11.32
N LEU A 22 -11.93 1.60 11.98
CA LEU A 22 -10.66 1.25 11.35
C LEU A 22 -10.30 -0.18 11.76
N LEU A 23 -10.14 -1.03 10.77
CA LEU A 23 -9.69 -2.41 10.90
C LEU A 23 -8.24 -2.50 10.43
N ASN A 24 -7.36 -3.10 11.24
CA ASN A 24 -5.98 -3.36 10.86
C ASN A 24 -5.63 -4.83 11.08
N LEU A 25 -5.52 -5.57 10.01
CA LEU A 25 -5.19 -7.00 9.99
C LEU A 25 -3.72 -7.21 9.61
N GLY A 26 -2.81 -6.68 10.42
CA GLY A 26 -1.36 -6.82 10.21
C GLY A 26 -0.91 -6.17 8.91
N GLY A 27 -1.19 -4.86 8.74
CA GLY A 27 -0.81 -4.05 7.58
C GLY A 27 -1.82 -4.03 6.44
N ASN A 28 -2.87 -4.87 6.49
CA ASN A 28 -4.04 -4.72 5.65
C ASN A 28 -5.07 -3.88 6.41
N VAL A 29 -5.24 -2.62 6.01
CA VAL A 29 -6.12 -1.66 6.67
C VAL A 29 -7.40 -1.51 5.86
N GLN A 30 -8.53 -1.45 6.56
CA GLN A 30 -9.84 -1.15 5.99
C GLN A 30 -10.51 -0.06 6.82
N THR A 31 -11.13 0.90 6.19
CA THR A 31 -11.89 1.95 6.88
C THR A 31 -13.38 1.81 6.59
N VAL A 32 -14.17 2.17 7.59
CA VAL A 32 -15.63 2.35 7.48
C VAL A 32 -15.89 3.82 7.80
N GLY A 33 -16.45 4.55 6.85
CA GLY A 33 -16.69 5.98 6.99
C GLY A 33 -15.43 6.78 7.29
N CYS A 34 -15.63 7.92 7.94
CA CYS A 34 -14.59 8.80 8.46
C CYS A 34 -14.38 8.57 9.97
N ARG A 35 -13.42 9.28 10.53
CA ARG A 35 -13.22 9.38 11.99
C ARG A 35 -14.46 10.01 12.67
N PRO A 36 -14.64 9.79 13.98
CA PRO A 36 -15.78 10.38 14.71
C PRO A 36 -15.84 11.91 14.69
N ASP A 37 -14.71 12.59 14.42
CA ASP A 37 -14.61 14.04 14.27
C ASP A 37 -14.97 14.54 12.85
N GLY A 38 -15.28 13.63 11.91
CA GLY A 38 -15.63 13.92 10.53
C GLY A 38 -14.46 13.94 9.56
N ASP A 39 -13.23 13.86 10.05
CA ASP A 39 -12.02 13.84 9.21
C ASP A 39 -11.76 12.43 8.61
N PRO A 40 -11.06 12.34 7.45
CA PRO A 40 -10.56 11.06 6.94
C PRO A 40 -9.62 10.36 7.92
N TRP A 41 -9.54 9.06 7.82
CA TRP A 41 -8.58 8.25 8.57
C TRP A 41 -7.17 8.50 8.04
N LYS A 42 -6.25 8.89 8.93
CA LYS A 42 -4.84 9.08 8.60
C LYS A 42 -4.06 7.81 8.89
N ILE A 43 -3.59 7.14 7.85
CA ILE A 43 -2.90 5.86 7.95
C ILE A 43 -1.43 6.04 7.56
N ALA A 44 -0.56 5.65 8.47
CA ALA A 44 0.88 5.73 8.27
C ALA A 44 1.41 4.51 7.51
N VAL A 45 2.25 4.74 6.51
CA VAL A 45 3.01 3.72 5.78
C VAL A 45 4.43 3.66 6.35
N LYS A 46 4.87 2.47 6.74
CA LYS A 46 6.21 2.24 7.29
C LYS A 46 7.30 2.55 6.28
N ALA A 47 8.42 3.09 6.76
CA ALA A 47 9.61 3.19 5.95
C ALA A 47 10.22 1.80 5.70
N PRO A 48 10.59 1.44 4.45
CA PRO A 48 11.14 0.11 4.12
C PRO A 48 12.42 -0.26 4.86
N ARG A 49 13.20 0.73 5.26
CA ARG A 49 14.46 0.53 6.00
C ARG A 49 14.28 0.58 7.52
N GLY A 50 13.05 0.55 8.01
CA GLY A 50 12.73 0.72 9.43
C GLY A 50 12.76 2.18 9.88
N GLY A 51 12.54 2.42 11.18
CA GLY A 51 12.45 3.76 11.74
C GLY A 51 11.02 4.28 11.79
N THR A 52 10.88 5.61 11.70
CA THR A 52 9.58 6.29 11.69
C THR A 52 8.81 6.04 10.39
N PRO A 53 7.48 6.10 10.41
CA PRO A 53 6.69 6.05 9.18
C PRO A 53 7.14 7.12 8.19
N MET A 54 7.13 6.80 6.88
CA MET A 54 7.59 7.70 5.84
C MET A 54 6.45 8.57 5.27
N ILE A 55 5.27 7.98 5.16
CA ILE A 55 4.13 8.53 4.44
C ILE A 55 2.90 8.44 5.32
N VAL A 56 1.99 9.40 5.18
CA VAL A 56 0.63 9.36 5.71
C VAL A 56 -0.35 9.51 4.56
N LEU A 57 -1.29 8.58 4.45
CA LEU A 57 -2.42 8.67 3.53
C LEU A 57 -3.70 8.95 4.30
N SER A 58 -4.51 9.86 3.76
CA SER A 58 -5.85 10.20 4.28
C SER A 58 -6.89 9.44 3.47
N ILE A 59 -7.57 8.46 4.07
CA ILE A 59 -8.53 7.59 3.37
C ILE A 59 -9.86 7.52 4.11
N GLN A 60 -10.93 7.28 3.37
CA GLN A 60 -12.29 7.12 3.87
C GLN A 60 -13.03 6.07 3.06
N ASP A 61 -13.70 5.12 3.73
CA ASP A 61 -14.42 3.98 3.11
C ASP A 61 -13.57 3.14 2.16
N GLN A 62 -12.27 3.13 2.35
CA GLN A 62 -11.30 2.47 1.47
C GLN A 62 -10.45 1.46 2.23
N ALA A 63 -9.86 0.56 1.47
CA ALA A 63 -8.78 -0.31 1.90
C ALA A 63 -7.43 0.31 1.55
N MET A 64 -6.43 0.05 2.40
CA MET A 64 -5.03 0.36 2.15
C MET A 64 -4.19 -0.86 2.49
N VAL A 65 -3.49 -1.40 1.52
CA VAL A 65 -2.69 -2.62 1.68
C VAL A 65 -1.28 -2.39 1.18
N THR A 66 -0.31 -2.72 2.02
CA THR A 66 1.11 -2.59 1.67
C THR A 66 1.75 -3.97 1.55
N SER A 67 2.45 -4.18 0.43
CA SER A 67 3.40 -5.28 0.23
C SER A 67 4.82 -4.75 0.21
N GLY A 68 5.71 -5.36 0.99
CA GLY A 68 7.11 -4.95 1.07
C GLY A 68 8.03 -6.13 1.38
N GLY A 69 9.23 -6.13 0.78
CA GLY A 69 10.23 -7.16 0.98
C GLY A 69 10.73 -7.24 2.43
N TYR A 70 10.69 -6.12 3.15
CA TYR A 70 11.16 -5.98 4.53
C TYR A 70 10.24 -6.59 5.60
N GLU A 71 9.03 -6.97 5.26
CA GLU A 71 8.07 -7.53 6.23
C GLU A 71 8.45 -8.96 6.67
N ARG A 72 8.93 -9.78 5.73
CA ARG A 72 9.39 -11.15 5.99
C ARG A 72 10.53 -11.50 5.06
N TYR A 73 11.73 -11.56 5.61
CA TYR A 73 12.93 -11.90 4.86
C TYR A 73 13.91 -12.71 5.74
N PHE A 74 14.87 -13.32 5.10
CA PHE A 74 16.07 -13.85 5.75
C PHE A 74 17.30 -13.48 4.93
N GLU A 75 18.45 -13.48 5.56
CA GLU A 75 19.73 -13.20 4.92
C GLU A 75 20.58 -14.47 4.87
N GLN A 76 21.16 -14.75 3.71
CA GLN A 76 22.08 -15.86 3.52
C GLN A 76 23.16 -15.47 2.51
N ASP A 77 24.42 -15.72 2.84
CA ASP A 77 25.58 -15.45 1.97
C ASP A 77 25.62 -14.00 1.42
N GLY A 78 25.21 -13.02 2.25
CA GLY A 78 25.18 -11.62 1.89
C GLY A 78 24.01 -11.20 0.98
N ASN A 79 23.08 -12.10 0.69
CA ASN A 79 21.87 -11.82 -0.08
C ASN A 79 20.64 -11.83 0.82
N THR A 80 19.69 -10.94 0.53
CA THR A 80 18.39 -10.87 1.21
C THR A 80 17.33 -11.60 0.40
N TYR A 81 16.62 -12.52 1.05
CA TYR A 81 15.55 -13.31 0.44
C TYR A 81 14.23 -12.98 1.13
N TRP A 82 13.32 -12.31 0.44
CA TRP A 82 11.97 -12.02 0.95
C TRP A 82 10.94 -13.03 0.42
N HIS A 83 9.78 -13.01 1.04
CA HIS A 83 8.71 -13.96 0.77
C HIS A 83 7.91 -13.68 -0.51
N ILE A 84 8.09 -12.52 -1.14
CA ILE A 84 7.42 -12.15 -2.40
C ILE A 84 8.22 -12.75 -3.54
N MET A 85 7.65 -13.77 -4.17
CA MET A 85 8.31 -14.55 -5.22
C MET A 85 7.84 -14.11 -6.60
N ASP A 86 8.77 -14.00 -7.54
CA ASP A 86 8.46 -13.85 -8.96
C ASP A 86 8.08 -15.24 -9.53
N PRO A 87 6.84 -15.41 -10.01
CA PRO A 87 6.38 -16.68 -10.54
C PRO A 87 7.11 -17.12 -11.82
N ALA A 88 7.72 -16.19 -12.56
CA ALA A 88 8.47 -16.50 -13.78
C ALA A 88 9.84 -17.13 -13.48
N THR A 89 10.46 -16.75 -12.36
CA THR A 89 11.81 -17.20 -12.00
C THR A 89 11.83 -18.19 -10.84
N GLY A 90 10.76 -18.22 -10.01
CA GLY A 90 10.71 -18.97 -8.75
C GLY A 90 11.68 -18.43 -7.70
N ARG A 91 12.15 -17.20 -7.83
CA ARG A 91 13.06 -16.49 -6.91
C ARG A 91 12.37 -15.28 -6.30
N PRO A 92 12.92 -14.68 -5.22
CA PRO A 92 12.45 -13.40 -4.74
C PRO A 92 12.40 -12.36 -5.86
N ALA A 93 11.31 -11.58 -5.90
CA ALA A 93 11.12 -10.58 -6.95
C ALA A 93 12.15 -9.45 -6.83
N GLU A 94 12.90 -9.20 -7.89
CA GLU A 94 13.91 -8.13 -7.98
C GLU A 94 13.41 -7.03 -8.93
N SER A 95 12.32 -6.37 -8.53
CA SER A 95 11.61 -5.37 -9.35
C SER A 95 12.12 -3.93 -9.20
N GLY A 96 13.13 -3.70 -8.35
CA GLY A 96 13.61 -2.37 -7.98
C GLY A 96 12.71 -1.65 -6.98
N LEU A 97 11.62 -2.29 -6.51
CA LEU A 97 10.72 -1.75 -5.50
C LEU A 97 11.02 -2.36 -4.12
N THR A 98 10.94 -1.56 -3.07
CA THR A 98 11.02 -2.01 -1.68
C THR A 98 9.64 -2.11 -1.04
N SER A 99 8.67 -1.31 -1.50
CA SER A 99 7.31 -1.31 -0.99
C SER A 99 6.33 -0.82 -2.04
N VAL A 100 5.15 -1.39 -2.04
CA VAL A 100 3.98 -0.96 -2.80
C VAL A 100 2.78 -0.89 -1.88
N THR A 101 2.14 0.28 -1.80
CA THR A 101 0.88 0.47 -1.08
C THR A 101 -0.21 0.71 -2.10
N VAL A 102 -1.29 -0.06 -2.03
CA VAL A 102 -2.48 0.09 -2.88
C VAL A 102 -3.63 0.59 -2.05
N VAL A 103 -4.35 1.57 -2.58
CA VAL A 103 -5.57 2.15 -2.01
C VAL A 103 -6.72 1.93 -2.99
N GLY A 104 -7.87 1.51 -2.49
CA GLY A 104 -9.06 1.28 -3.31
C GLY A 104 -10.25 0.79 -2.48
N ASP A 105 -11.40 0.69 -3.11
CA ASP A 105 -12.65 0.34 -2.42
C ASP A 105 -12.76 -1.16 -2.12
N ASN A 106 -12.04 -1.99 -2.88
CA ASN A 106 -12.06 -3.45 -2.74
C ASN A 106 -10.77 -3.96 -2.08
N GLY A 107 -10.83 -4.25 -0.78
CA GLY A 107 -9.67 -4.72 -0.02
C GLY A 107 -9.11 -6.07 -0.47
N LEU A 108 -9.94 -6.95 -1.08
CA LEU A 108 -9.46 -8.20 -1.66
C LEU A 108 -8.60 -7.91 -2.91
N ALA A 109 -9.06 -6.98 -3.76
CA ALA A 109 -8.29 -6.54 -4.94
C ALA A 109 -7.00 -5.84 -4.51
N CYS A 110 -7.04 -4.92 -3.54
CA CYS A 110 -5.87 -4.24 -3.00
C CYS A 110 -4.82 -5.23 -2.44
N ASP A 111 -5.27 -6.30 -1.74
CA ASP A 111 -4.38 -7.35 -1.19
C ASP A 111 -3.64 -8.10 -2.32
N GLY A 112 -4.34 -8.45 -3.40
CA GLY A 112 -3.73 -9.08 -4.57
C GLY A 112 -2.85 -8.13 -5.38
N LEU A 113 -3.35 -6.93 -5.66
CA LEU A 113 -2.65 -5.92 -6.45
C LEU A 113 -1.34 -5.46 -5.80
N SER A 114 -1.31 -5.22 -4.48
CA SER A 114 -0.09 -4.77 -3.82
C SER A 114 1.09 -5.73 -4.04
N THR A 115 0.83 -7.02 -4.05
CA THR A 115 1.84 -8.05 -4.31
C THR A 115 2.16 -8.16 -5.81
N ALA A 116 1.14 -8.13 -6.68
CA ALA A 116 1.33 -8.19 -8.12
C ALA A 116 2.15 -7.02 -8.65
N LEU A 117 1.81 -5.79 -8.23
CA LEU A 117 2.53 -4.57 -8.61
C LEU A 117 3.97 -4.57 -8.09
N PHE A 118 4.20 -5.11 -6.88
CA PHE A 118 5.56 -5.29 -6.36
C PHE A 118 6.42 -6.18 -7.28
N VAL A 119 5.85 -7.29 -7.77
CA VAL A 119 6.54 -8.20 -8.70
C VAL A 119 6.73 -7.58 -10.09
N MET A 120 5.73 -6.84 -10.58
CA MET A 120 5.75 -6.22 -11.91
C MET A 120 6.77 -5.10 -12.04
N GLY A 121 7.09 -4.41 -10.96
CA GLY A 121 7.94 -3.23 -10.95
C GLY A 121 7.21 -1.96 -11.39
N LEU A 122 7.90 -0.81 -11.27
CA LEU A 122 7.30 0.52 -11.41
C LEU A 122 6.65 0.75 -12.78
N GLU A 123 7.37 0.51 -13.87
CA GLU A 123 6.91 0.84 -15.23
C GLU A 123 5.63 0.08 -15.62
N LYS A 124 5.62 -1.24 -15.41
CA LYS A 124 4.45 -2.07 -15.72
C LYS A 124 3.27 -1.77 -14.81
N SER A 125 3.56 -1.44 -13.55
CA SER A 125 2.53 -1.06 -12.59
C SER A 125 1.88 0.28 -12.93
N ALA A 126 2.67 1.26 -13.37
CA ALA A 126 2.17 2.54 -13.86
C ALA A 126 1.28 2.37 -15.10
N ALA A 127 1.72 1.56 -16.07
CA ALA A 127 0.94 1.25 -17.27
C ALA A 127 -0.39 0.57 -16.92
N LEU A 128 -0.39 -0.41 -16.00
CA LEU A 128 -1.63 -1.05 -15.55
C LEU A 128 -2.57 -0.05 -14.87
N TRP A 129 -2.05 0.84 -14.03
CA TRP A 129 -2.87 1.87 -13.39
C TRP A 129 -3.47 2.85 -14.40
N GLN A 130 -2.71 3.22 -15.44
CA GLN A 130 -3.20 4.11 -16.51
C GLN A 130 -4.39 3.53 -17.30
N GLU A 131 -4.52 2.20 -17.30
CA GLU A 131 -5.62 1.46 -17.95
C GLU A 131 -6.76 1.08 -16.97
N SER A 132 -6.63 1.38 -15.67
CA SER A 132 -7.60 0.99 -14.63
C SER A 132 -8.01 2.20 -13.78
N ASP A 133 -9.29 2.25 -13.40
CA ASP A 133 -9.84 3.22 -12.45
C ASP A 133 -10.09 2.62 -11.05
N ASP A 134 -9.67 1.37 -10.81
CA ASP A 134 -10.08 0.60 -9.64
C ASP A 134 -9.20 0.83 -8.41
N PHE A 135 -8.03 1.45 -8.56
CA PHE A 135 -7.09 1.61 -7.46
C PHE A 135 -6.15 2.81 -7.65
N GLU A 136 -5.61 3.27 -6.55
CA GLU A 136 -4.47 4.18 -6.49
C GLU A 136 -3.27 3.50 -5.81
N ALA A 137 -2.06 3.97 -6.06
CA ALA A 137 -0.87 3.34 -5.52
C ALA A 137 0.25 4.29 -5.12
N VAL A 138 1.04 3.86 -4.15
CA VAL A 138 2.34 4.44 -3.77
C VAL A 138 3.40 3.38 -3.96
N PHE A 139 4.48 3.74 -4.65
CA PHE A 139 5.65 2.89 -4.87
C PHE A 139 6.87 3.52 -4.20
N VAL A 140 7.64 2.73 -3.49
CA VAL A 140 8.95 3.16 -2.94
C VAL A 140 10.03 2.32 -3.57
N THR A 141 11.02 2.96 -4.20
CA THR A 141 12.12 2.28 -4.89
C THR A 141 13.24 1.87 -3.92
N ALA A 142 14.17 1.07 -4.40
CA ALA A 142 15.36 0.69 -3.64
C ALA A 142 16.27 1.89 -3.31
N GLU A 143 16.25 2.93 -4.15
CA GLU A 143 16.96 4.20 -3.96
C GLU A 143 16.28 5.07 -2.89
N GLY A 144 14.99 4.86 -2.63
CA GLY A 144 14.18 5.62 -1.67
C GLY A 144 13.28 6.67 -2.33
N ASP A 145 13.25 6.74 -3.66
CA ASP A 145 12.31 7.61 -4.39
C ASP A 145 10.87 7.10 -4.20
N ILE A 146 9.94 8.04 -4.08
CA ILE A 146 8.52 7.75 -3.90
C ILE A 146 7.78 8.14 -5.18
N TYR A 147 6.97 7.24 -5.70
CA TYR A 147 6.05 7.51 -6.79
C TYR A 147 4.62 7.32 -6.30
N ILE A 148 3.76 8.28 -6.58
CA ILE A 148 2.34 8.21 -6.26
C ILE A 148 1.51 8.35 -7.54
N THR A 149 0.39 7.68 -7.61
CA THR A 149 -0.59 7.93 -8.66
C THR A 149 -1.34 9.23 -8.41
N ALA A 150 -1.73 9.94 -9.46
CA ALA A 150 -2.30 11.30 -9.39
C ALA A 150 -3.51 11.41 -8.46
N GLY A 151 -4.33 10.37 -8.34
CA GLY A 151 -5.49 10.37 -7.45
C GLY A 151 -5.14 10.46 -5.96
N LEU A 152 -3.88 10.25 -5.57
CA LEU A 152 -3.44 10.37 -4.18
C LEU A 152 -2.87 11.74 -3.80
N GLU A 153 -2.63 12.65 -4.74
CA GLU A 153 -1.94 13.93 -4.46
C GLU A 153 -2.57 14.73 -3.32
N SER A 154 -3.91 14.82 -3.28
CA SER A 154 -4.63 15.55 -2.24
C SER A 154 -4.68 14.82 -0.89
N ASN A 155 -4.39 13.53 -0.88
CA ASN A 155 -4.56 12.65 0.27
C ASN A 155 -3.22 12.13 0.83
N PHE A 156 -2.10 12.55 0.24
CA PHE A 156 -0.75 12.14 0.55
C PHE A 156 0.01 13.22 1.33
N ALA A 157 0.78 12.80 2.33
CA ALA A 157 1.74 13.67 3.00
C ALA A 157 2.99 12.88 3.41
N LEU A 158 4.16 13.50 3.31
CA LEU A 158 5.37 13.02 3.95
C LEU A 158 5.33 13.33 5.45
N THR A 159 5.91 12.45 6.26
CA THR A 159 6.12 12.74 7.69
C THR A 159 7.26 13.73 7.89
N GLU A 160 7.35 14.33 9.08
CA GLU A 160 8.37 15.35 9.40
C GLU A 160 9.81 14.84 9.18
N ASP A 161 10.06 13.57 9.50
CA ASP A 161 11.38 12.94 9.38
C ASP A 161 11.80 12.62 7.93
N HIS A 162 10.89 12.76 6.96
CA HIS A 162 11.11 12.35 5.57
C HIS A 162 10.78 13.45 4.55
N GLN A 163 10.79 14.71 4.98
CA GLN A 163 10.47 15.87 4.10
C GLN A 163 11.43 16.03 2.91
N ASP A 164 12.63 15.46 3.01
CA ASP A 164 13.63 15.50 1.93
C ASP A 164 13.45 14.40 0.88
N ALA A 165 12.48 13.48 1.07
CA ALA A 165 12.24 12.41 0.11
C ALA A 165 11.71 12.94 -1.23
N VAL A 166 12.24 12.40 -2.33
CA VAL A 166 11.79 12.77 -3.67
C VAL A 166 10.46 12.10 -3.97
N VAL A 167 9.43 12.89 -4.22
CA VAL A 167 8.10 12.43 -4.61
C VAL A 167 7.84 12.78 -6.08
N ARG A 168 7.40 11.80 -6.85
CA ARG A 168 7.00 11.96 -8.25
C ARG A 168 5.58 11.48 -8.47
N VAL A 169 4.80 12.23 -9.22
CA VAL A 169 3.43 11.87 -9.57
C VAL A 169 3.41 11.12 -10.90
N ILE A 170 2.68 10.01 -10.93
CA ILE A 170 2.37 9.24 -12.15
C ILE A 170 1.05 9.76 -12.68
N GLU A 171 1.11 10.36 -13.87
CA GLU A 171 -0.05 10.91 -14.58
C GLU A 171 -0.66 9.87 -15.55
N ARG A 172 -1.91 10.12 -15.94
CA ARG A 172 -2.60 9.33 -16.99
C ARG A 172 -2.32 9.84 -18.38
#